data_824c089f437799ceb21759cc09b7aba0
#
_entry.id   824c089f437799ceb21759cc09b7aba0
#
_cell.length_a   1.000
_cell.length_b   1.000
_cell.length_c   1.000
_cell.angle_alpha   90.00
_cell.angle_beta   90.00
_cell.angle_gamma   90.00
#
_symmetry.space_group_name_H-M   'P 1'
#
loop_
_entity.id
_entity.type
_entity.pdbx_description
1 polymer ?
#
loop_
_entity_poly.entity_id
_entity_poly.type
_entity_poly.pdbx_seq_one_letter_code
_entity_poly.pdbx_strand_id
1 'polypeptide(L)'
;MTYKNEYIASTQHPDKFWLEQARKIAWFQSPEKGCQKTDNGYYDWFRGGQLNTSYLALDHHVNNGRGDKTALIYDSPVTQTDQHFTYKELLAEVAQFAGGLSRLGVKKGDRVIIYMPMIPQAAIAMLACARLGAVHSVVFGGFAANELAVRIDDAKPVAIVTASCGIEGNKVLPYKPLVDEAVKIAEHKTKACVLFQREQLTVELNKETDYDWHTLVENSEPASPVAVDATDPLYILYTSGTTGKPKGVVRDNGGHAVALNYSMSAVYGTSEDDVFWAASDVGWVVGHSYIVYAPLIKGATTVLYEGKPVGTPDAGAFWRMIETHKVNVLFAAPTAFRAIRKADPNAEYLSKYDTSSLRTLFMAGERLDPPTYYWTSEKVGVPIIDHWWQTETGWPICSNPMGLEPMQTKPGSSSVPTPGFNVKVLKGPEASQVTGEKGAIAIQLPLPPGCLTTIWQDHQRFDDGYLREFEGYYSTGDNGYVDQDGYVFIMGRTDDVINVAGHRLSTGEMEEVLAAHPDIAECSVIGINDALKGQLSLIHISEPTRLDDI
;
A
#
# COMPACT_ATOMS: atom_id res chain seq x y z
N MET A 1 -4.20 1.93 -26.89
CA MET A 1 -3.99 0.48 -27.10
C MET A 1 -5.12 -0.24 -26.36
N THR A 2 -5.60 -1.39 -26.86
CA THR A 2 -6.64 -2.14 -26.15
C THR A 2 -6.04 -2.94 -25.00
N TYR A 3 -6.82 -3.20 -23.96
CA TYR A 3 -6.41 -4.06 -22.85
C TYR A 3 -5.84 -5.41 -23.35
N LYS A 4 -6.54 -6.06 -24.26
CA LYS A 4 -6.14 -7.36 -24.80
C LYS A 4 -4.73 -7.34 -25.41
N ASN A 5 -4.39 -6.30 -26.17
CA ASN A 5 -3.07 -6.19 -26.81
C ASN A 5 -1.97 -5.96 -25.77
N GLU A 6 -2.19 -5.11 -24.78
CA GLU A 6 -1.26 -4.87 -23.66
C GLU A 6 -1.06 -6.14 -22.84
N TYR A 7 -2.16 -6.83 -22.49
CA TYR A 7 -2.11 -8.07 -21.72
C TYR A 7 -1.31 -9.17 -22.43
N ILE A 8 -1.57 -9.40 -23.73
CA ILE A 8 -0.82 -10.38 -24.53
C ILE A 8 0.66 -9.99 -24.62
N ALA A 9 0.96 -8.74 -24.93
CA ALA A 9 2.35 -8.27 -25.03
C ALA A 9 3.11 -8.43 -23.71
N SER A 10 2.48 -8.08 -22.58
CA SER A 10 3.10 -8.15 -21.26
C SER A 10 3.30 -9.57 -20.73
N THR A 11 2.46 -10.53 -21.14
CA THR A 11 2.54 -11.93 -20.67
C THR A 11 3.33 -12.84 -21.62
N GLN A 12 3.31 -12.59 -22.93
CA GLN A 12 4.05 -13.39 -23.91
C GLN A 12 5.46 -12.86 -24.20
N HIS A 13 5.67 -11.56 -24.06
CA HIS A 13 6.95 -10.90 -24.32
C HIS A 13 7.32 -9.92 -23.18
N PRO A 14 7.38 -10.39 -21.91
CA PRO A 14 7.52 -9.53 -20.74
C PRO A 14 8.79 -8.68 -20.77
N ASP A 15 9.93 -9.23 -21.19
CA ASP A 15 11.19 -8.50 -21.32
C ASP A 15 11.05 -7.24 -22.20
N LYS A 16 10.53 -7.42 -23.41
CA LYS A 16 10.36 -6.32 -24.36
C LYS A 16 9.32 -5.32 -23.88
N PHE A 17 8.18 -5.80 -23.41
CA PHE A 17 7.07 -4.94 -22.95
C PHE A 17 7.53 -4.04 -21.81
N TRP A 18 8.15 -4.61 -20.76
CA TRP A 18 8.58 -3.85 -19.61
C TRP A 18 9.78 -2.94 -19.88
N LEU A 19 10.67 -3.33 -20.81
CA LEU A 19 11.73 -2.43 -21.26
C LEU A 19 11.16 -1.18 -21.96
N GLU A 20 10.08 -1.31 -22.74
CA GLU A 20 9.37 -0.18 -23.33
C GLU A 20 8.71 0.72 -22.26
N GLN A 21 8.14 0.13 -21.20
CA GLN A 21 7.61 0.90 -20.07
C GLN A 21 8.74 1.60 -19.29
N ALA A 22 9.87 0.95 -19.10
CA ALA A 22 11.04 1.54 -18.44
C ALA A 22 11.55 2.82 -19.14
N ARG A 23 11.42 2.92 -20.46
CA ARG A 23 11.79 4.13 -21.22
C ARG A 23 10.92 5.35 -20.92
N LYS A 24 9.80 5.18 -20.22
CA LYS A 24 8.88 6.27 -19.85
C LYS A 24 9.24 6.95 -18.53
N ILE A 25 10.24 6.47 -17.82
CA ILE A 25 10.79 7.13 -16.63
C ILE A 25 12.23 7.58 -16.88
N ALA A 26 12.73 8.49 -16.05
CA ALA A 26 14.11 8.96 -16.15
C ALA A 26 15.10 7.99 -15.47
N TRP A 27 16.19 7.70 -16.13
CA TRP A 27 17.28 6.87 -15.62
C TRP A 27 18.58 7.68 -15.62
N PHE A 28 19.43 7.45 -14.63
CA PHE A 28 20.84 7.92 -14.68
C PHE A 28 21.65 7.07 -15.65
N GLN A 29 21.36 5.74 -15.65
CA GLN A 29 21.82 4.78 -16.66
C GLN A 29 20.66 3.89 -17.05
N SER A 30 20.27 3.92 -18.33
CA SER A 30 19.14 3.12 -18.81
C SER A 30 19.48 1.63 -18.83
N PRO A 31 18.55 0.74 -18.45
CA PRO A 31 18.74 -0.70 -18.57
C PRO A 31 18.73 -1.13 -20.07
N GLU A 32 19.52 -2.16 -20.38
CA GLU A 32 19.56 -2.75 -21.73
C GLU A 32 18.49 -3.84 -21.91
N LYS A 33 18.08 -4.50 -20.83
CA LYS A 33 17.08 -5.57 -20.80
C LYS A 33 16.00 -5.29 -19.75
N GLY A 34 14.79 -5.73 -20.03
CA GLY A 34 13.68 -5.63 -19.07
C GLY A 34 13.81 -6.68 -17.98
N CYS A 35 13.89 -7.96 -18.38
CA CYS A 35 13.92 -9.11 -17.48
C CYS A 35 15.11 -10.02 -17.76
N GLN A 36 15.75 -10.50 -16.69
CA GLN A 36 16.83 -11.49 -16.78
C GLN A 36 16.62 -12.59 -15.76
N LYS A 37 16.70 -13.86 -16.21
CA LYS A 37 16.76 -14.99 -15.29
C LYS A 37 18.14 -15.06 -14.66
N THR A 38 18.19 -15.17 -13.33
CA THR A 38 19.44 -15.32 -12.58
C THR A 38 19.92 -16.77 -12.60
N ASP A 39 21.18 -17.00 -12.22
CA ASP A 39 21.77 -18.35 -12.13
C ASP A 39 21.03 -19.22 -11.10
N ASN A 40 20.42 -18.61 -10.11
CA ASN A 40 19.61 -19.28 -9.07
C ASN A 40 18.17 -19.55 -9.51
N GLY A 41 17.79 -19.21 -10.76
CA GLY A 41 16.47 -19.48 -11.30
C GLY A 41 15.41 -18.37 -11.06
N TYR A 42 15.76 -17.32 -10.35
CA TYR A 42 14.90 -16.14 -10.13
C TYR A 42 14.94 -15.16 -11.28
N TYR A 43 14.22 -14.06 -11.16
CA TYR A 43 14.14 -13.04 -12.20
C TYR A 43 14.47 -11.68 -11.62
N ASP A 44 15.41 -10.97 -12.27
CA ASP A 44 15.72 -9.57 -11.98
C ASP A 44 15.13 -8.68 -13.08
N TRP A 45 14.56 -7.56 -12.66
CA TRP A 45 14.09 -6.53 -13.56
C TRP A 45 15.11 -5.41 -13.69
N PHE A 46 15.35 -4.98 -14.92
CA PHE A 46 16.16 -3.79 -15.25
C PHE A 46 17.60 -3.82 -14.70
N ARG A 47 18.19 -5.00 -14.55
CA ARG A 47 19.58 -5.16 -14.08
C ARG A 47 20.53 -4.32 -14.94
N GLY A 48 21.46 -3.58 -14.29
CA GLY A 48 22.39 -2.64 -14.92
C GLY A 48 21.81 -1.25 -15.16
N GLY A 49 20.50 -1.04 -14.95
CA GLY A 49 19.91 0.30 -14.88
C GLY A 49 20.25 0.97 -13.55
N GLN A 50 20.46 2.30 -13.58
CA GLN A 50 20.66 3.13 -12.39
C GLN A 50 19.69 4.30 -12.37
N LEU A 51 19.09 4.57 -11.21
CA LEU A 51 18.09 5.61 -10.98
C LEU A 51 18.17 6.12 -9.54
N ASN A 52 17.26 7.01 -9.19
CA ASN A 52 16.92 7.32 -7.81
C ASN A 52 15.41 7.59 -7.72
N THR A 53 14.71 6.86 -6.87
CA THR A 53 13.25 6.95 -6.77
C THR A 53 12.78 8.31 -6.28
N SER A 54 13.50 8.97 -5.36
CA SER A 54 13.19 10.35 -4.93
C SER A 54 13.41 11.36 -6.05
N TYR A 55 14.48 11.19 -6.86
CA TYR A 55 14.70 12.02 -8.04
C TYR A 55 13.53 11.92 -9.03
N LEU A 56 13.05 10.72 -9.30
CA LEU A 56 11.89 10.51 -10.17
C LEU A 56 10.63 11.18 -9.65
N ALA A 57 10.43 11.09 -8.34
CA ALA A 57 9.25 11.65 -7.68
C ALA A 57 9.25 13.17 -7.60
N LEU A 58 10.41 13.82 -7.57
CA LEU A 58 10.52 15.26 -7.26
C LEU A 58 11.38 16.03 -8.26
N ASP A 59 12.71 15.79 -8.27
CA ASP A 59 13.68 16.56 -9.08
C ASP A 59 13.32 16.54 -10.57
N HIS A 60 12.89 15.39 -11.08
CA HIS A 60 12.48 15.21 -12.47
C HIS A 60 11.38 16.21 -12.86
N HIS A 61 10.38 16.38 -12.00
CA HIS A 61 9.26 17.28 -12.27
C HIS A 61 9.66 18.75 -12.15
N VAL A 62 10.47 19.10 -11.14
CA VAL A 62 11.01 20.46 -10.97
C VAL A 62 11.86 20.84 -12.18
N ASN A 63 12.77 19.96 -12.62
CA ASN A 63 13.64 20.17 -13.77
C ASN A 63 12.89 20.27 -15.11
N ASN A 64 11.68 19.71 -15.18
CA ASN A 64 10.79 19.78 -16.35
C ASN A 64 9.71 20.87 -16.24
N GLY A 65 9.92 21.89 -15.39
CA GLY A 65 9.08 23.09 -15.33
C GLY A 65 7.78 22.93 -14.54
N ARG A 66 7.64 21.85 -13.74
CA ARG A 66 6.46 21.60 -12.90
C ARG A 66 6.70 21.89 -11.42
N GLY A 67 7.74 22.67 -11.11
CA GLY A 67 8.12 22.97 -9.72
C GLY A 67 7.04 23.65 -8.90
N ASP A 68 6.24 24.52 -9.53
CA ASP A 68 5.19 25.29 -8.84
C ASP A 68 3.84 24.55 -8.75
N LYS A 69 3.74 23.33 -9.32
CA LYS A 69 2.55 22.50 -9.20
C LYS A 69 2.47 21.88 -7.82
N THR A 70 1.26 21.77 -7.24
CA THR A 70 1.02 21.05 -5.99
C THR A 70 1.39 19.57 -6.15
N ALA A 71 2.30 19.09 -5.31
CA ALA A 71 2.75 17.70 -5.22
C ALA A 71 1.99 16.94 -4.12
N LEU A 72 1.90 17.52 -2.94
CA LEU A 72 1.31 16.93 -1.76
C LEU A 72 0.34 17.89 -1.08
N ILE A 73 -0.86 17.41 -0.81
CA ILE A 73 -1.85 18.07 0.05
C ILE A 73 -1.91 17.30 1.36
N TYR A 74 -1.72 17.99 2.47
CA TYR A 74 -1.95 17.46 3.81
C TYR A 74 -3.20 18.07 4.39
N ASP A 75 -4.20 17.25 4.69
CA ASP A 75 -5.44 17.69 5.33
C ASP A 75 -5.67 16.89 6.62
N SER A 76 -5.74 17.62 7.73
CA SER A 76 -5.95 17.05 9.06
C SER A 76 -7.11 17.73 9.77
N PRO A 77 -8.30 17.14 9.77
CA PRO A 77 -9.42 17.66 10.55
C PRO A 77 -9.20 17.56 12.04
N VAL A 78 -8.30 16.68 12.51
CA VAL A 78 -7.99 16.53 13.95
C VAL A 78 -7.07 17.61 14.47
N THR A 79 -6.28 18.26 13.62
CA THR A 79 -5.46 19.44 13.97
C THR A 79 -5.95 20.73 13.32
N GLN A 80 -7.00 20.64 12.49
CA GLN A 80 -7.52 21.75 11.69
C GLN A 80 -6.44 22.35 10.78
N THR A 81 -5.62 21.48 10.18
CA THR A 81 -4.51 21.87 9.29
C THR A 81 -4.86 21.49 7.86
N ASP A 82 -4.69 22.45 6.93
CA ASP A 82 -4.70 22.25 5.49
C ASP A 82 -3.41 22.88 4.94
N GLN A 83 -2.52 22.05 4.40
CA GLN A 83 -1.22 22.49 3.92
C GLN A 83 -0.94 21.87 2.55
N HIS A 84 -0.47 22.71 1.63
CA HIS A 84 -0.11 22.32 0.28
C HIS A 84 1.38 22.50 0.07
N PHE A 85 2.03 21.50 -0.50
CA PHE A 85 3.43 21.55 -0.92
C PHE A 85 3.49 21.49 -2.44
N THR A 86 4.14 22.45 -3.05
CA THR A 86 4.54 22.34 -4.45
C THR A 86 5.65 21.30 -4.61
N TYR A 87 5.90 20.81 -5.84
CA TYR A 87 7.03 19.93 -6.12
C TYR A 87 8.36 20.52 -5.67
N LYS A 88 8.54 21.83 -5.87
CA LYS A 88 9.75 22.56 -5.46
C LYS A 88 9.90 22.63 -3.95
N GLU A 89 8.83 22.94 -3.21
CA GLU A 89 8.84 22.99 -1.76
C GLU A 89 9.07 21.61 -1.15
N LEU A 90 8.35 20.58 -1.64
CA LEU A 90 8.54 19.21 -1.16
C LEU A 90 9.96 18.70 -1.46
N LEU A 91 10.52 19.03 -2.64
CA LEU A 91 11.92 18.73 -2.96
C LEU A 91 12.89 19.36 -1.97
N ALA A 92 12.67 20.64 -1.62
CA ALA A 92 13.52 21.34 -0.67
C ALA A 92 13.51 20.67 0.72
N GLU A 93 12.32 20.37 1.25
CA GLU A 93 12.15 19.67 2.53
C GLU A 93 12.81 18.29 2.53
N VAL A 94 12.59 17.50 1.47
CA VAL A 94 13.18 16.17 1.32
C VAL A 94 14.70 16.21 1.22
N ALA A 95 15.25 17.12 0.41
CA ALA A 95 16.69 17.26 0.24
C ALA A 95 17.38 17.71 1.53
N GLN A 96 16.74 18.63 2.25
CA GLN A 96 17.24 19.14 3.52
C GLN A 96 17.23 18.06 4.60
N PHE A 97 16.11 17.31 4.73
CA PHE A 97 16.02 16.22 5.70
C PHE A 97 16.97 15.06 5.35
N ALA A 98 17.16 14.75 4.06
CA ALA A 98 18.17 13.80 3.60
C ALA A 98 19.59 14.21 4.02
N GLY A 99 19.91 15.51 3.94
CA GLY A 99 21.15 16.06 4.49
C GLY A 99 21.30 15.81 5.99
N GLY A 100 20.21 15.98 6.75
CA GLY A 100 20.14 15.67 8.17
C GLY A 100 20.44 14.20 8.47
N LEU A 101 19.79 13.28 7.76
CA LEU A 101 20.04 11.84 7.89
C LEU A 101 21.50 11.48 7.52
N SER A 102 22.03 12.06 6.46
CA SER A 102 23.44 11.86 6.04
C SER A 102 24.42 12.31 7.12
N ARG A 103 24.16 13.43 7.78
CA ARG A 103 24.94 13.95 8.91
C ARG A 103 24.93 13.00 10.12
N LEU A 104 23.84 12.25 10.32
CA LEU A 104 23.73 11.20 11.32
C LEU A 104 24.41 9.88 10.89
N GLY A 105 25.01 9.86 9.69
CA GLY A 105 25.78 8.73 9.16
C GLY A 105 24.96 7.75 8.32
N VAL A 106 23.72 8.06 7.96
CA VAL A 106 22.91 7.24 7.05
C VAL A 106 23.49 7.28 5.64
N LYS A 107 23.70 6.12 5.03
CA LYS A 107 24.30 5.92 3.71
C LYS A 107 23.47 4.98 2.86
N LYS A 108 23.80 4.90 1.56
CA LYS A 108 23.26 3.89 0.63
C LYS A 108 23.31 2.48 1.26
N GLY A 109 22.18 1.79 1.26
CA GLY A 109 22.01 0.45 1.80
C GLY A 109 21.76 0.38 3.31
N ASP A 110 21.90 1.48 4.06
CA ASP A 110 21.54 1.51 5.48
C ASP A 110 20.01 1.48 5.65
N ARG A 111 19.54 0.94 6.77
CA ARG A 111 18.10 0.91 7.09
C ARG A 111 17.75 2.03 8.03
N VAL A 112 16.56 2.60 7.78
CA VAL A 112 15.92 3.61 8.63
C VAL A 112 14.50 3.16 8.93
N ILE A 113 14.15 3.06 10.21
CA ILE A 113 12.76 2.82 10.62
C ILE A 113 12.03 4.16 10.70
N ILE A 114 10.82 4.19 10.14
CA ILE A 114 9.91 5.34 10.22
C ILE A 114 8.68 4.90 11.00
N TYR A 115 8.50 5.46 12.20
CA TYR A 115 7.36 5.19 13.08
C TYR A 115 6.63 6.52 13.31
N MET A 116 5.77 6.89 12.36
CA MET A 116 5.14 8.20 12.30
C MET A 116 3.63 8.11 12.04
N PRO A 117 2.85 9.09 12.52
CA PRO A 117 1.46 9.25 12.11
C PRO A 117 1.37 9.78 10.66
N MET A 118 0.12 9.95 10.16
CA MET A 118 -0.17 10.45 8.83
C MET A 118 0.07 11.96 8.71
N ILE A 119 1.34 12.37 8.77
CA ILE A 119 1.80 13.76 8.64
C ILE A 119 2.82 13.89 7.50
N PRO A 120 3.04 15.08 6.92
CA PRO A 120 3.98 15.29 5.81
C PRO A 120 5.38 14.75 6.08
N GLN A 121 5.84 14.82 7.32
CA GLN A 121 7.16 14.34 7.73
C GLN A 121 7.36 12.83 7.50
N ALA A 122 6.29 12.04 7.50
CA ALA A 122 6.38 10.63 7.15
C ALA A 122 6.74 10.44 5.67
N ALA A 123 6.07 11.13 4.76
CA ALA A 123 6.38 11.09 3.32
C ALA A 123 7.77 11.69 3.02
N ILE A 124 8.11 12.79 3.69
CA ILE A 124 9.44 13.43 3.57
C ILE A 124 10.54 12.45 4.01
N ALA A 125 10.36 11.74 5.13
CA ALA A 125 11.33 10.75 5.60
C ALA A 125 11.50 9.58 4.63
N MET A 126 10.41 9.05 4.05
CA MET A 126 10.46 7.98 3.05
C MET A 126 11.25 8.43 1.81
N LEU A 127 10.93 9.61 1.27
CA LEU A 127 11.59 10.18 0.10
C LEU A 127 13.05 10.56 0.38
N ALA A 128 13.38 11.03 1.58
CA ALA A 128 14.75 11.34 1.99
C ALA A 128 15.61 10.08 2.09
N CYS A 129 15.09 8.98 2.63
CA CYS A 129 15.79 7.68 2.60
C CYS A 129 16.03 7.22 1.16
N ALA A 130 15.02 7.27 0.29
CA ALA A 130 15.16 6.94 -1.12
C ALA A 130 16.20 7.83 -1.82
N ARG A 131 16.26 9.13 -1.47
CA ARG A 131 17.23 10.09 -2.00
C ARG A 131 18.67 9.69 -1.70
N LEU A 132 18.93 9.19 -0.49
CA LEU A 132 20.24 8.71 -0.07
C LEU A 132 20.57 7.28 -0.55
N GLY A 133 19.60 6.59 -1.19
CA GLY A 133 19.73 5.15 -1.48
C GLY A 133 19.67 4.29 -0.20
N ALA A 134 19.18 4.82 0.90
CA ALA A 134 18.91 4.09 2.12
C ALA A 134 17.58 3.34 2.02
N VAL A 135 17.47 2.23 2.75
CA VAL A 135 16.31 1.36 2.77
C VAL A 135 15.40 1.76 3.93
N HIS A 136 14.23 2.30 3.65
CA HIS A 136 13.30 2.61 4.74
C HIS A 136 12.41 1.42 5.11
N SER A 137 11.95 1.41 6.37
CA SER A 137 10.93 0.50 6.85
C SER A 137 9.92 1.28 7.65
N VAL A 138 8.74 1.50 7.08
CA VAL A 138 7.66 2.20 7.78
C VAL A 138 6.91 1.20 8.66
N VAL A 139 6.72 1.57 9.90
CA VAL A 139 5.97 0.80 10.89
C VAL A 139 4.69 1.56 11.22
N PHE A 140 3.56 0.90 11.14
CA PHE A 140 2.27 1.51 11.45
C PHE A 140 2.25 2.09 12.87
N GLY A 141 1.88 3.36 12.99
CA GLY A 141 1.93 4.12 14.24
C GLY A 141 1.02 3.63 15.37
N GLY A 142 0.13 2.68 15.08
CA GLY A 142 -0.71 2.00 16.08
C GLY A 142 -0.07 0.77 16.73
N PHE A 143 1.13 0.36 16.29
CA PHE A 143 1.79 -0.83 16.82
C PHE A 143 2.42 -0.60 18.20
N ALA A 144 2.31 -1.63 19.06
CA ALA A 144 2.92 -1.64 20.38
C ALA A 144 4.46 -1.73 20.32
N ALA A 145 5.12 -1.38 21.43
CA ALA A 145 6.58 -1.36 21.51
C ALA A 145 7.25 -2.69 21.17
N ASN A 146 6.65 -3.83 21.54
CA ASN A 146 7.18 -5.16 21.20
C ASN A 146 7.21 -5.40 19.68
N GLU A 147 6.18 -4.98 18.97
CA GLU A 147 6.09 -5.11 17.51
C GLU A 147 7.15 -4.25 16.81
N LEU A 148 7.41 -3.06 17.33
CA LEU A 148 8.47 -2.19 16.84
C LEU A 148 9.86 -2.79 17.16
N ALA A 149 10.07 -3.35 18.35
CA ALA A 149 11.33 -3.97 18.77
C ALA A 149 11.74 -5.13 17.86
N VAL A 150 10.80 -6.02 17.51
CA VAL A 150 11.08 -7.14 16.58
C VAL A 150 11.55 -6.64 15.21
N ARG A 151 10.99 -5.52 14.72
CA ARG A 151 11.39 -4.91 13.44
C ARG A 151 12.73 -4.19 13.55
N ILE A 152 13.05 -3.60 14.69
CA ILE A 152 14.39 -3.04 14.98
C ILE A 152 15.44 -4.16 14.94
N ASP A 153 15.18 -5.30 15.55
CA ASP A 153 16.13 -6.41 15.58
C ASP A 153 16.33 -7.06 14.20
N ASP A 154 15.29 -7.14 13.39
CA ASP A 154 15.37 -7.73 12.06
C ASP A 154 15.99 -6.75 11.03
N ALA A 155 15.56 -5.49 10.99
CA ALA A 155 16.07 -4.49 10.05
C ALA A 155 17.45 -3.94 10.44
N LYS A 156 17.78 -3.91 11.72
CA LYS A 156 19.00 -3.30 12.29
C LYS A 156 19.22 -1.87 11.79
N PRO A 157 18.30 -0.94 12.08
CA PRO A 157 18.34 0.41 11.54
C PRO A 157 19.50 1.22 12.14
N VAL A 158 20.06 2.13 11.32
CA VAL A 158 21.03 3.15 11.76
C VAL A 158 20.32 4.26 12.51
N ALA A 159 19.11 4.61 12.08
CA ALA A 159 18.28 5.65 12.69
C ALA A 159 16.80 5.23 12.75
N ILE A 160 16.08 5.80 13.71
CA ILE A 160 14.62 5.78 13.80
C ILE A 160 14.12 7.21 13.61
N VAL A 161 13.07 7.38 12.81
CA VAL A 161 12.38 8.67 12.61
C VAL A 161 10.99 8.55 13.19
N THR A 162 10.61 9.45 14.09
CA THR A 162 9.32 9.40 14.77
C THR A 162 8.75 10.80 15.06
N ALA A 163 7.52 10.85 15.53
CA ALA A 163 6.89 12.06 16.06
C ALA A 163 6.67 11.94 17.58
N SER A 164 6.45 13.07 18.24
CA SER A 164 6.14 13.08 19.67
C SER A 164 4.82 12.36 19.97
N CYS A 165 3.83 12.48 19.06
CA CYS A 165 2.53 11.82 19.20
C CYS A 165 1.83 11.57 17.86
N GLY A 166 0.90 10.61 17.87
CA GLY A 166 -0.19 10.46 16.93
C GLY A 166 -1.50 10.98 17.54
N ILE A 167 -2.53 11.14 16.68
CA ILE A 167 -3.87 11.54 17.11
C ILE A 167 -4.88 10.54 16.55
N GLU A 168 -5.68 9.95 17.43
CA GLU A 168 -6.75 9.03 17.04
C GLU A 168 -8.09 9.53 17.57
N GLY A 169 -8.92 10.07 16.67
CA GLY A 169 -10.12 10.82 17.06
C GLY A 169 -9.74 12.00 17.95
N ASN A 170 -10.18 11.97 19.22
CA ASN A 170 -9.87 12.99 20.22
C ASN A 170 -8.72 12.59 21.17
N LYS A 171 -8.05 11.45 20.92
CA LYS A 171 -7.00 10.95 21.81
C LYS A 171 -5.62 11.26 21.24
N VAL A 172 -4.77 11.88 22.06
CA VAL A 172 -3.34 12.05 21.79
C VAL A 172 -2.61 10.79 22.26
N LEU A 173 -1.93 10.12 21.34
CA LEU A 173 -1.17 8.90 21.61
C LEU A 173 0.32 9.23 21.65
N PRO A 174 1.00 9.11 22.80
CA PRO A 174 2.44 9.38 22.89
C PRO A 174 3.24 8.34 22.12
N TYR A 175 4.03 8.75 21.11
CA TYR A 175 4.86 7.83 20.33
C TYR A 175 6.25 7.65 20.92
N LYS A 176 6.85 8.73 21.43
CA LYS A 176 8.22 8.67 21.99
C LYS A 176 8.38 7.60 23.08
N PRO A 177 7.45 7.46 24.06
CA PRO A 177 7.56 6.39 25.07
C PRO A 177 7.51 4.98 24.47
N LEU A 178 6.75 4.77 23.39
CA LEU A 178 6.70 3.48 22.68
C LEU A 178 8.01 3.18 21.95
N VAL A 179 8.62 4.20 21.34
CA VAL A 179 9.94 4.07 20.69
C VAL A 179 11.02 3.79 21.72
N ASP A 180 11.03 4.48 22.86
CA ASP A 180 12.00 4.28 23.94
C ASP A 180 11.91 2.87 24.52
N GLU A 181 10.70 2.39 24.76
CA GLU A 181 10.49 1.03 25.23
C GLU A 181 10.91 -0.01 24.18
N ALA A 182 10.59 0.22 22.90
CA ALA A 182 11.01 -0.66 21.80
C ALA A 182 12.54 -0.75 21.69
N VAL A 183 13.26 0.38 21.74
CA VAL A 183 14.73 0.42 21.72
C VAL A 183 15.34 -0.27 22.94
N LYS A 184 14.67 -0.18 24.10
CA LYS A 184 15.09 -0.87 25.32
C LYS A 184 14.92 -2.39 25.20
N ILE A 185 13.79 -2.86 24.65
CA ILE A 185 13.49 -4.28 24.42
C ILE A 185 14.40 -4.88 23.36
N ALA A 186 14.63 -4.18 22.25
CA ALA A 186 15.41 -4.67 21.11
C ALA A 186 16.86 -5.00 21.51
N GLU A 187 17.41 -6.06 20.91
CA GLU A 187 18.82 -6.42 21.03
C GLU A 187 19.70 -5.43 20.29
N HIS A 188 19.28 -5.05 19.05
CA HIS A 188 19.96 -4.04 18.26
C HIS A 188 19.75 -2.65 18.85
N LYS A 189 20.87 -1.95 19.16
CA LYS A 189 20.82 -0.58 19.71
C LYS A 189 20.99 0.45 18.59
N THR A 190 19.88 1.05 18.19
CA THR A 190 19.86 2.15 17.23
C THR A 190 20.54 3.38 17.82
N LYS A 191 21.41 4.03 17.04
CA LYS A 191 22.27 5.12 17.51
C LYS A 191 21.61 6.49 17.51
N ALA A 192 20.59 6.68 16.66
CA ALA A 192 19.94 7.97 16.47
C ALA A 192 18.42 7.82 16.38
N CYS A 193 17.70 8.69 17.07
CA CYS A 193 16.27 8.86 16.95
C CYS A 193 15.99 10.31 16.56
N VAL A 194 15.42 10.54 15.37
CA VAL A 194 14.98 11.85 14.92
C VAL A 194 13.53 12.02 15.27
N LEU A 195 13.21 13.08 16.03
CA LEU A 195 11.89 13.31 16.58
C LEU A 195 11.29 14.62 16.08
N PHE A 196 10.12 14.53 15.45
CA PHE A 196 9.29 15.68 15.12
C PHE A 196 8.35 16.01 16.26
N GLN A 197 8.52 17.20 16.87
CA GLN A 197 7.65 17.68 17.94
C GLN A 197 6.32 18.17 17.37
N ARG A 198 5.22 17.68 17.89
CA ARG A 198 3.87 18.15 17.56
C ARG A 198 3.35 19.06 18.68
N GLU A 199 2.57 20.08 18.33
CA GLU A 199 2.00 21.04 19.28
C GLU A 199 1.09 20.38 20.32
N GLN A 200 0.43 19.27 19.96
CA GLN A 200 -0.51 18.55 20.81
C GLN A 200 0.18 17.81 21.97
N LEU A 201 1.46 17.51 21.82
CA LEU A 201 2.29 16.90 22.86
C LEU A 201 3.76 17.16 22.57
N THR A 202 4.45 17.87 23.43
CA THR A 202 5.92 17.97 23.41
C THR A 202 6.54 17.00 24.42
N VAL A 203 7.68 16.43 24.06
CA VAL A 203 8.41 15.46 24.89
C VAL A 203 9.85 15.89 25.08
N GLU A 204 10.44 15.49 26.20
CA GLU A 204 11.87 15.69 26.44
C GLU A 204 12.71 14.77 25.56
N LEU A 205 13.83 15.30 25.04
CA LEU A 205 14.76 14.57 24.22
C LEU A 205 15.92 14.03 25.06
N ASN A 206 16.28 12.77 24.85
CA ASN A 206 17.53 12.21 25.36
C ASN A 206 18.70 12.81 24.58
N LYS A 207 19.53 13.62 25.24
CA LYS A 207 20.63 14.36 24.62
C LYS A 207 21.71 13.48 23.95
N GLU A 208 21.76 12.18 24.27
CA GLU A 208 22.75 11.26 23.73
C GLU A 208 22.30 10.63 22.41
N THR A 209 20.97 10.43 22.24
CA THR A 209 20.43 9.63 21.14
C THR A 209 19.40 10.36 20.30
N ASP A 210 18.75 11.41 20.85
CA ASP A 210 17.62 12.05 20.20
C ASP A 210 18.02 13.37 19.54
N TYR A 211 17.48 13.57 18.34
CA TYR A 211 17.70 14.77 17.53
C TYR A 211 16.34 15.39 17.21
N ASP A 212 16.17 16.66 17.55
CA ASP A 212 15.00 17.42 17.14
C ASP A 212 15.00 17.60 15.61
N TRP A 213 13.87 17.31 14.97
CA TRP A 213 13.70 17.39 13.52
C TRP A 213 14.09 18.75 12.96
N HIS A 214 13.54 19.82 13.51
CA HIS A 214 13.77 21.17 13.01
C HIS A 214 15.23 21.58 13.17
N THR A 215 15.80 21.37 14.35
CA THR A 215 17.21 21.65 14.62
C THR A 215 18.15 20.86 13.72
N LEU A 216 17.82 19.58 13.42
CA LEU A 216 18.61 18.75 12.52
C LEU A 216 18.56 19.30 11.08
N VAL A 217 17.37 19.64 10.59
CA VAL A 217 17.14 20.19 9.25
C VAL A 217 17.86 21.54 9.09
N GLU A 218 17.64 22.50 10.00
CA GLU A 218 18.25 23.83 9.96
C GLU A 218 19.79 23.80 9.93
N ASN A 219 20.39 22.81 10.57
CA ASN A 219 21.85 22.68 10.65
C ASN A 219 22.45 21.76 9.61
N SER A 220 21.73 21.41 8.55
CA SER A 220 22.18 20.46 7.53
C SER A 220 22.15 21.08 6.15
N GLU A 221 23.04 20.65 5.27
CA GLU A 221 23.01 21.03 3.85
C GLU A 221 22.14 20.07 3.05
N PRO A 222 21.41 20.54 2.02
CA PRO A 222 20.59 19.66 1.19
C PRO A 222 21.42 18.56 0.51
N ALA A 223 20.99 17.31 0.59
CA ALA A 223 21.65 16.20 -0.06
C ALA A 223 21.23 16.04 -1.53
N SER A 224 22.18 15.73 -2.40
CA SER A 224 21.91 15.32 -3.78
C SER A 224 21.40 13.87 -3.85
N PRO A 225 20.62 13.49 -4.88
CA PRO A 225 20.16 12.12 -5.04
C PRO A 225 21.32 11.17 -5.39
N VAL A 226 21.42 10.06 -4.68
CA VAL A 226 22.45 9.03 -4.86
C VAL A 226 21.99 8.02 -5.91
N ALA A 227 22.84 7.72 -6.90
CA ALA A 227 22.54 6.67 -7.88
C ALA A 227 22.48 5.30 -7.20
N VAL A 228 21.39 4.57 -7.43
CA VAL A 228 21.20 3.20 -6.98
C VAL A 228 20.96 2.30 -8.18
N ASP A 229 21.35 1.03 -8.05
CA ASP A 229 21.01 0.04 -9.07
C ASP A 229 19.52 -0.26 -9.04
N ALA A 230 18.94 -0.57 -10.20
CA ALA A 230 17.52 -0.89 -10.30
C ALA A 230 17.08 -2.01 -9.34
N THR A 231 17.99 -2.94 -9.05
CA THR A 231 17.80 -4.09 -8.15
C THR A 231 18.11 -3.80 -6.68
N ASP A 232 18.64 -2.60 -6.36
CA ASP A 232 18.87 -2.23 -4.97
C ASP A 232 17.54 -2.09 -4.21
N PRO A 233 17.47 -2.53 -2.93
CA PRO A 233 16.27 -2.37 -2.12
C PRO A 233 15.88 -0.91 -1.90
N LEU A 234 14.60 -0.59 -2.07
CA LEU A 234 14.01 0.71 -1.73
C LEU A 234 13.46 0.69 -0.32
N TYR A 235 12.70 -0.36 0.02
CA TYR A 235 12.09 -0.50 1.33
C TYR A 235 11.90 -1.96 1.77
N ILE A 236 11.72 -2.11 3.09
CA ILE A 236 11.30 -3.35 3.74
C ILE A 236 9.95 -3.08 4.39
N LEU A 237 8.90 -3.80 3.96
CA LEU A 237 7.59 -3.70 4.59
C LEU A 237 7.22 -5.01 5.29
N TYR A 238 7.08 -4.92 6.61
CA TYR A 238 6.79 -6.10 7.44
C TYR A 238 5.30 -6.44 7.42
N THR A 239 5.01 -7.70 7.10
CA THR A 239 3.67 -8.29 7.20
C THR A 239 3.60 -9.30 8.33
N SER A 240 2.39 -9.59 8.84
CA SER A 240 2.17 -10.67 9.79
C SER A 240 2.55 -12.02 9.15
N GLY A 241 3.32 -12.82 9.87
CA GLY A 241 3.65 -14.18 9.43
C GLY A 241 2.82 -15.21 10.18
N THR A 242 2.40 -16.27 9.51
CA THR A 242 1.71 -17.42 10.11
C THR A 242 2.51 -18.10 11.24
N THR A 243 3.82 -17.90 11.28
CA THR A 243 4.73 -18.43 12.30
C THR A 243 4.99 -17.48 13.48
N GLY A 244 4.28 -16.34 13.55
CA GLY A 244 4.46 -15.32 14.59
C GLY A 244 5.64 -14.36 14.35
N LYS A 245 6.66 -14.72 13.56
CA LYS A 245 7.74 -13.79 13.16
C LYS A 245 7.31 -12.98 11.93
N PRO A 246 7.36 -11.64 11.95
CA PRO A 246 7.03 -10.81 10.79
C PRO A 246 7.89 -11.16 9.57
N LYS A 247 7.32 -11.02 8.37
CA LYS A 247 8.02 -11.17 7.08
C LYS A 247 8.38 -9.79 6.54
N GLY A 248 9.65 -9.50 6.36
CA GLY A 248 10.11 -8.26 5.73
C GLY A 248 10.09 -8.38 4.21
N VAL A 249 8.99 -7.94 3.58
CA VAL A 249 8.85 -7.91 2.11
C VAL A 249 9.79 -6.86 1.54
N VAL A 250 10.72 -7.27 0.67
CA VAL A 250 11.70 -6.38 0.03
C VAL A 250 11.19 -5.90 -1.31
N ARG A 251 11.29 -4.60 -1.55
CA ARG A 251 10.95 -3.95 -2.82
C ARG A 251 12.17 -3.29 -3.42
N ASP A 252 12.43 -3.51 -4.70
CA ASP A 252 13.51 -2.87 -5.45
C ASP A 252 13.15 -1.46 -5.95
N ASN A 253 14.14 -0.68 -6.36
CA ASN A 253 13.92 0.67 -6.88
C ASN A 253 13.37 0.67 -8.31
N GLY A 254 14.00 -0.06 -9.22
CA GLY A 254 13.70 0.00 -10.65
C GLY A 254 12.37 -0.64 -11.02
N GLY A 255 12.16 -1.87 -10.55
CA GLY A 255 10.91 -2.58 -10.79
C GLY A 255 9.70 -1.84 -10.24
N HIS A 256 9.82 -1.34 -9.02
CA HIS A 256 8.78 -0.56 -8.36
C HIS A 256 8.45 0.73 -9.12
N ALA A 257 9.45 1.53 -9.49
CA ALA A 257 9.21 2.80 -10.18
C ALA A 257 8.52 2.61 -11.55
N VAL A 258 8.96 1.62 -12.34
CA VAL A 258 8.37 1.33 -13.65
C VAL A 258 6.94 0.82 -13.52
N ALA A 259 6.70 -0.14 -12.61
CA ALA A 259 5.37 -0.71 -12.38
C ALA A 259 4.37 0.34 -11.88
N LEU A 260 4.77 1.20 -10.94
CA LEU A 260 3.90 2.24 -10.43
C LEU A 260 3.56 3.31 -11.48
N ASN A 261 4.55 3.78 -12.24
CA ASN A 261 4.27 4.71 -13.34
C ASN A 261 3.32 4.10 -14.38
N TYR A 262 3.47 2.80 -14.70
CA TYR A 262 2.57 2.08 -15.59
C TYR A 262 1.17 1.97 -14.98
N SER A 263 1.04 1.56 -13.72
CA SER A 263 -0.26 1.35 -13.07
C SER A 263 -1.09 2.62 -12.94
N MET A 264 -0.45 3.77 -12.66
CA MET A 264 -1.14 5.07 -12.63
C MET A 264 -1.81 5.37 -13.97
N SER A 265 -1.13 5.08 -15.07
CA SER A 265 -1.68 5.31 -16.41
C SER A 265 -2.68 4.24 -16.83
N ALA A 266 -2.30 2.95 -16.74
CA ALA A 266 -3.06 1.85 -17.33
C ALA A 266 -4.23 1.39 -16.45
N VAL A 267 -4.03 1.33 -15.14
CA VAL A 267 -5.04 0.86 -14.18
C VAL A 267 -5.93 2.00 -13.73
N TYR A 268 -5.33 3.06 -13.17
CA TYR A 268 -6.09 4.15 -12.55
C TYR A 268 -6.55 5.23 -13.53
N GLY A 269 -6.02 5.24 -14.76
CA GLY A 269 -6.34 6.27 -15.76
C GLY A 269 -5.95 7.67 -15.30
N THR A 270 -4.89 7.78 -14.50
CA THR A 270 -4.44 9.04 -13.90
C THR A 270 -3.42 9.73 -14.78
N SER A 271 -3.61 11.01 -14.99
CA SER A 271 -2.68 11.93 -15.64
C SER A 271 -1.85 12.70 -14.61
N GLU A 272 -0.90 13.46 -15.10
CA GLU A 272 -0.10 14.39 -14.27
C GLU A 272 -0.89 15.57 -13.72
N ASP A 273 -2.07 15.87 -14.28
CA ASP A 273 -2.92 16.99 -13.84
C ASP A 273 -3.94 16.57 -12.78
N ASP A 274 -4.03 15.30 -12.48
CA ASP A 274 -5.01 14.77 -11.54
C ASP A 274 -4.59 14.92 -10.08
N VAL A 275 -5.60 15.01 -9.22
CA VAL A 275 -5.48 14.80 -7.78
C VAL A 275 -5.89 13.36 -7.46
N PHE A 276 -4.93 12.58 -7.00
CA PHE A 276 -5.10 11.18 -6.61
C PHE A 276 -5.10 11.08 -5.08
N TRP A 277 -6.14 10.49 -4.52
CA TRP A 277 -6.24 10.28 -3.09
C TRP A 277 -6.38 8.79 -2.75
N ALA A 278 -5.36 8.20 -2.13
CA ALA A 278 -5.47 6.92 -1.46
C ALA A 278 -5.77 7.16 0.03
N ALA A 279 -7.01 6.90 0.44
CA ALA A 279 -7.47 7.05 1.83
C ALA A 279 -7.01 5.84 2.66
N SER A 280 -5.73 5.78 2.95
CA SER A 280 -5.04 4.71 3.66
C SER A 280 -3.92 5.30 4.53
N ASP A 281 -3.06 4.45 5.08
CA ASP A 281 -1.94 4.83 5.94
C ASP A 281 -0.59 4.47 5.29
N VAL A 282 0.43 5.32 5.50
CA VAL A 282 1.80 5.09 4.98
C VAL A 282 2.46 3.82 5.54
N GLY A 283 1.98 3.29 6.65
CA GLY A 283 2.43 2.03 7.24
C GLY A 283 2.00 0.78 6.45
N TRP A 284 1.12 0.93 5.47
CA TRP A 284 0.65 -0.16 4.61
C TRP A 284 1.24 -0.04 3.20
N VAL A 285 1.17 -1.14 2.42
CA VAL A 285 1.65 -1.14 1.02
C VAL A 285 0.91 -0.11 0.16
N VAL A 286 -0.39 0.13 0.43
CA VAL A 286 -1.16 1.18 -0.26
C VAL A 286 -0.53 2.55 -0.05
N GLY A 287 -0.09 2.84 1.17
CA GLY A 287 0.56 4.11 1.49
C GLY A 287 1.89 4.29 0.78
N HIS A 288 2.73 3.24 0.75
CA HIS A 288 3.97 3.26 -0.01
C HIS A 288 3.70 3.49 -1.50
N SER A 289 2.89 2.62 -2.10
CA SER A 289 2.68 2.65 -3.55
C SER A 289 1.85 3.86 -3.99
N TYR A 290 0.72 4.17 -3.32
CA TYR A 290 -0.31 5.06 -3.86
C TYR A 290 -0.61 6.31 -3.03
N ILE A 291 0.04 6.50 -1.86
CA ILE A 291 0.10 7.81 -1.22
C ILE A 291 1.41 8.51 -1.60
N VAL A 292 2.56 7.81 -1.51
CA VAL A 292 3.86 8.46 -1.67
C VAL A 292 4.41 8.32 -3.09
N TYR A 293 4.70 7.08 -3.55
CA TYR A 293 5.54 6.91 -4.73
C TYR A 293 4.80 7.07 -6.07
N ALA A 294 3.71 6.36 -6.30
CA ALA A 294 3.08 6.33 -7.63
C ALA A 294 2.56 7.70 -8.08
N PRO A 295 1.79 8.46 -7.28
CA PRO A 295 1.31 9.77 -7.69
C PRO A 295 2.45 10.74 -7.96
N LEU A 296 3.48 10.77 -7.10
CA LEU A 296 4.61 11.67 -7.25
C LEU A 296 5.50 11.29 -8.45
N ILE A 297 5.78 10.00 -8.70
CA ILE A 297 6.49 9.55 -9.91
C ILE A 297 5.70 9.94 -11.17
N LYS A 298 4.37 9.81 -11.14
CA LYS A 298 3.50 10.21 -12.25
C LYS A 298 3.49 11.73 -12.49
N GLY A 299 3.82 12.53 -11.50
CA GLY A 299 3.71 13.98 -11.52
C GLY A 299 2.31 14.51 -11.18
N ALA A 300 1.47 13.67 -10.59
CA ALA A 300 0.15 14.00 -10.08
C ALA A 300 0.22 14.65 -8.69
N THR A 301 -0.88 15.20 -8.22
CA THR A 301 -1.01 15.65 -6.82
C THR A 301 -1.48 14.47 -5.97
N THR A 302 -0.81 14.22 -4.84
CA THR A 302 -1.25 13.23 -3.85
C THR A 302 -1.85 13.88 -2.61
N VAL A 303 -2.76 13.17 -1.93
CA VAL A 303 -3.39 13.64 -0.70
C VAL A 303 -2.98 12.76 0.47
N LEU A 304 -2.50 13.39 1.53
CA LEU A 304 -2.20 12.80 2.82
C LEU A 304 -3.26 13.26 3.82
N TYR A 305 -4.11 12.36 4.26
CA TYR A 305 -5.26 12.66 5.12
C TYR A 305 -5.06 12.11 6.52
N GLU A 306 -5.04 12.98 7.53
CA GLU A 306 -4.97 12.59 8.94
C GLU A 306 -6.38 12.65 9.56
N GLY A 307 -7.24 11.68 9.21
CA GLY A 307 -8.61 11.59 9.70
C GLY A 307 -9.21 10.20 9.48
N LYS A 308 -10.46 10.08 9.81
CA LYS A 308 -11.26 8.85 9.64
C LYS A 308 -12.39 9.11 8.63
N PRO A 309 -12.95 8.07 7.99
CA PRO A 309 -14.09 8.23 7.09
C PRO A 309 -15.35 8.69 7.81
N VAL A 310 -15.44 8.46 9.14
CA VAL A 310 -16.54 8.87 10.01
C VAL A 310 -15.96 9.43 11.30
N GLY A 311 -16.61 10.44 11.87
CA GLY A 311 -16.23 11.04 13.17
C GLY A 311 -15.09 12.07 13.12
N THR A 312 -14.65 12.46 11.90
CA THR A 312 -13.68 13.55 11.74
C THR A 312 -14.06 14.54 10.61
N PRO A 313 -15.06 15.40 10.81
CA PRO A 313 -15.92 15.47 12.00
C PRO A 313 -17.12 14.54 11.95
N ASP A 314 -17.57 14.07 10.77
CA ASP A 314 -18.79 13.30 10.55
C ASP A 314 -18.64 12.36 9.33
N ALA A 315 -19.73 11.76 8.86
CA ALA A 315 -19.76 10.87 7.68
C ALA A 315 -19.58 11.61 6.34
N GLY A 316 -19.53 12.93 6.34
CA GLY A 316 -19.26 13.79 5.18
C GLY A 316 -17.77 14.00 4.90
N ALA A 317 -16.89 13.49 5.76
CA ALA A 317 -15.45 13.75 5.68
C ALA A 317 -14.86 13.48 4.28
N PHE A 318 -15.17 12.34 3.67
CA PHE A 318 -14.65 11.99 2.35
C PHE A 318 -15.21 12.88 1.25
N TRP A 319 -16.48 13.26 1.33
CA TRP A 319 -17.13 14.14 0.37
C TRP A 319 -16.57 15.55 0.43
N ARG A 320 -16.29 16.06 1.65
CA ARG A 320 -15.58 17.32 1.88
C ARG A 320 -14.19 17.30 1.20
N MET A 321 -13.42 16.23 1.39
CA MET A 321 -12.11 16.08 0.79
C MET A 321 -12.15 16.14 -0.74
N ILE A 322 -13.14 15.46 -1.34
CA ILE A 322 -13.32 15.45 -2.80
C ILE A 322 -13.65 16.87 -3.31
N GLU A 323 -14.57 17.57 -2.65
CA GLU A 323 -14.93 18.94 -3.02
C GLU A 323 -13.77 19.90 -2.85
N THR A 324 -13.14 19.91 -1.65
CA THR A 324 -12.11 20.89 -1.29
C THR A 324 -10.88 20.75 -2.17
N HIS A 325 -10.41 19.53 -2.38
CA HIS A 325 -9.16 19.26 -3.10
C HIS A 325 -9.37 18.83 -4.54
N LYS A 326 -10.62 18.83 -5.04
CA LYS A 326 -10.97 18.43 -6.41
C LYS A 326 -10.40 17.06 -6.79
N VAL A 327 -10.56 16.09 -5.90
CA VAL A 327 -10.07 14.71 -6.09
C VAL A 327 -10.69 14.10 -7.35
N ASN A 328 -9.83 13.57 -8.23
CA ASN A 328 -10.25 12.94 -9.50
C ASN A 328 -10.36 11.42 -9.38
N VAL A 329 -9.47 10.81 -8.61
CA VAL A 329 -9.45 9.36 -8.36
C VAL A 329 -9.31 9.13 -6.86
N LEU A 330 -10.27 8.41 -6.30
CA LEU A 330 -10.26 7.98 -4.90
C LEU A 330 -9.97 6.48 -4.83
N PHE A 331 -9.05 6.09 -3.95
CA PHE A 331 -8.81 4.72 -3.56
C PHE A 331 -9.03 4.56 -2.05
N ALA A 332 -9.93 3.68 -1.64
CA ALA A 332 -10.27 3.44 -0.24
C ALA A 332 -10.50 1.95 0.05
N ALA A 333 -10.57 1.58 1.33
CA ALA A 333 -10.99 0.24 1.73
C ALA A 333 -12.53 0.12 1.74
N PRO A 334 -13.11 -1.06 1.43
CA PRO A 334 -14.55 -1.31 1.58
C PRO A 334 -15.09 -1.00 2.97
N THR A 335 -14.31 -1.28 4.03
CA THR A 335 -14.65 -0.94 5.43
C THR A 335 -14.94 0.54 5.62
N ALA A 336 -14.22 1.44 4.93
CA ALA A 336 -14.50 2.88 5.02
C ALA A 336 -15.91 3.22 4.51
N PHE A 337 -16.31 2.61 3.40
CA PHE A 337 -17.66 2.82 2.82
C PHE A 337 -18.76 2.11 3.60
N ARG A 338 -18.48 0.95 4.20
CA ARG A 338 -19.41 0.33 5.17
C ARG A 338 -19.64 1.23 6.38
N ALA A 339 -18.58 1.85 6.91
CA ALA A 339 -18.70 2.80 8.02
C ALA A 339 -19.52 4.04 7.63
N ILE A 340 -19.27 4.62 6.44
CA ILE A 340 -20.04 5.76 5.92
C ILE A 340 -21.51 5.37 5.74
N ARG A 341 -21.78 4.23 5.08
CA ARG A 341 -23.14 3.72 4.88
C ARG A 341 -23.87 3.49 6.20
N LYS A 342 -23.18 2.95 7.22
CA LYS A 342 -23.75 2.75 8.56
C LYS A 342 -24.13 4.07 9.22
N ALA A 343 -23.26 5.09 9.11
CA ALA A 343 -23.46 6.39 9.75
C ALA A 343 -24.43 7.31 8.96
N ASP A 344 -24.50 7.12 7.63
CA ASP A 344 -25.34 7.92 6.70
C ASP A 344 -25.94 7.03 5.62
N PRO A 345 -26.93 6.17 5.94
CA PRO A 345 -27.48 5.19 5.01
C PRO A 345 -28.15 5.82 3.79
N ASN A 346 -28.68 7.03 3.92
CA ASN A 346 -29.35 7.78 2.85
C ASN A 346 -28.37 8.64 2.03
N ALA A 347 -27.10 8.73 2.43
CA ALA A 347 -26.08 9.60 1.84
C ALA A 347 -26.46 11.11 1.89
N GLU A 348 -27.05 11.55 3.00
CA GLU A 348 -27.48 12.94 3.18
C GLU A 348 -26.28 13.91 3.20
N TYR A 349 -25.14 13.46 3.74
CA TYR A 349 -23.92 14.26 3.71
C TYR A 349 -23.36 14.41 2.30
N LEU A 350 -23.43 13.38 1.44
CA LEU A 350 -22.96 13.47 0.06
C LEU A 350 -23.65 14.63 -0.70
N SER A 351 -24.93 14.82 -0.47
CA SER A 351 -25.70 15.88 -1.14
C SER A 351 -25.28 17.31 -0.77
N LYS A 352 -24.46 17.48 0.27
CA LYS A 352 -23.97 18.79 0.74
C LYS A 352 -22.68 19.23 0.05
N TYR A 353 -22.04 18.34 -0.73
CA TYR A 353 -20.72 18.60 -1.33
C TYR A 353 -20.74 18.39 -2.84
N ASP A 354 -19.95 19.17 -3.55
CA ASP A 354 -19.71 19.01 -4.98
C ASP A 354 -18.63 17.94 -5.24
N THR A 355 -19.07 16.73 -5.56
CA THR A 355 -18.17 15.62 -5.89
C THR A 355 -17.95 15.42 -7.39
N SER A 356 -18.30 16.39 -8.24
CA SER A 356 -18.23 16.31 -9.71
C SER A 356 -16.82 16.12 -10.27
N SER A 357 -15.78 16.44 -9.50
CA SER A 357 -14.39 16.19 -9.87
C SER A 357 -14.02 14.70 -9.85
N LEU A 358 -14.71 13.88 -9.05
CA LEU A 358 -14.45 12.45 -8.92
C LEU A 358 -14.86 11.71 -10.18
N ARG A 359 -13.94 10.95 -10.80
CA ARG A 359 -14.20 10.15 -12.00
C ARG A 359 -14.30 8.66 -11.71
N THR A 360 -13.59 8.18 -10.70
CA THR A 360 -13.51 6.74 -10.39
C THR A 360 -13.19 6.53 -8.92
N LEU A 361 -13.81 5.52 -8.33
CA LEU A 361 -13.53 5.05 -6.99
C LEU A 361 -12.99 3.61 -7.04
N PHE A 362 -11.77 3.40 -6.56
CA PHE A 362 -11.15 2.09 -6.41
C PHE A 362 -11.26 1.60 -4.97
N MET A 363 -11.49 0.30 -4.79
CA MET A 363 -11.56 -0.34 -3.49
C MET A 363 -10.66 -1.57 -3.45
N ALA A 364 -9.91 -1.76 -2.35
CA ALA A 364 -9.09 -2.94 -2.08
C ALA A 364 -8.78 -3.11 -0.60
N GLY A 365 -8.11 -4.21 -0.26
CA GLY A 365 -7.68 -4.55 1.09
C GLY A 365 -8.51 -5.66 1.71
N GLU A 366 -9.74 -5.78 1.29
CA GLU A 366 -10.68 -6.84 1.62
C GLU A 366 -11.68 -6.99 0.47
N ARG A 367 -12.49 -8.03 0.50
CA ARG A 367 -13.50 -8.25 -0.52
C ARG A 367 -14.58 -7.15 -0.47
N LEU A 368 -14.88 -6.56 -1.62
CA LEU A 368 -16.02 -5.65 -1.75
C LEU A 368 -17.31 -6.46 -1.84
N ASP A 369 -18.07 -6.47 -0.77
CA ASP A 369 -19.35 -7.17 -0.70
C ASP A 369 -20.41 -6.51 -1.60
N PRO A 370 -21.32 -7.30 -2.22
CA PRO A 370 -22.32 -6.77 -3.13
C PRO A 370 -23.22 -5.67 -2.52
N PRO A 371 -23.69 -5.77 -1.28
CA PRO A 371 -24.48 -4.69 -0.67
C PRO A 371 -23.74 -3.35 -0.58
N THR A 372 -22.47 -3.35 -0.21
CA THR A 372 -21.63 -2.14 -0.19
C THR A 372 -21.38 -1.62 -1.60
N TYR A 373 -21.10 -2.51 -2.56
CA TYR A 373 -20.95 -2.14 -3.96
C TYR A 373 -22.20 -1.44 -4.50
N TYR A 374 -23.40 -2.02 -4.34
CA TYR A 374 -24.64 -1.46 -4.87
C TYR A 374 -24.97 -0.12 -4.24
N TRP A 375 -24.86 -0.02 -2.91
CA TRP A 375 -25.09 1.24 -2.22
C TRP A 375 -24.14 2.35 -2.70
N THR A 376 -22.84 2.04 -2.78
CA THR A 376 -21.84 3.01 -3.22
C THR A 376 -22.06 3.42 -4.68
N SER A 377 -22.33 2.46 -5.56
CA SER A 377 -22.56 2.71 -6.98
C SER A 377 -23.80 3.59 -7.21
N GLU A 378 -24.90 3.33 -6.47
CA GLU A 378 -26.12 4.12 -6.54
C GLU A 378 -25.91 5.56 -6.05
N LYS A 379 -25.19 5.73 -4.93
CA LYS A 379 -25.07 7.03 -4.26
C LYS A 379 -24.00 7.91 -4.90
N VAL A 380 -22.83 7.34 -5.21
CA VAL A 380 -21.67 8.13 -5.70
C VAL A 380 -21.77 8.41 -7.20
N GLY A 381 -22.36 7.51 -7.98
CA GLY A 381 -22.65 7.74 -9.40
C GLY A 381 -21.42 7.71 -10.34
N VAL A 382 -20.26 7.19 -9.87
CA VAL A 382 -19.07 6.96 -10.69
C VAL A 382 -18.76 5.46 -10.73
N PRO A 383 -17.90 4.98 -11.67
CA PRO A 383 -17.46 3.59 -11.66
C PRO A 383 -16.82 3.21 -10.33
N ILE A 384 -17.32 2.14 -9.71
CA ILE A 384 -16.76 1.54 -8.49
C ILE A 384 -15.98 0.31 -8.91
N ILE A 385 -14.67 0.32 -8.65
CA ILE A 385 -13.74 -0.71 -9.10
C ILE A 385 -13.23 -1.47 -7.89
N ASP A 386 -13.66 -2.72 -7.74
CA ASP A 386 -12.99 -3.67 -6.87
C ASP A 386 -11.69 -4.11 -7.57
N HIS A 387 -10.56 -4.03 -6.88
CA HIS A 387 -9.29 -4.47 -7.40
C HIS A 387 -8.50 -5.23 -6.34
N TRP A 388 -7.82 -6.29 -6.76
CA TRP A 388 -7.15 -7.21 -5.86
C TRP A 388 -5.64 -7.19 -6.04
N TRP A 389 -4.93 -7.14 -4.93
CA TRP A 389 -3.47 -7.21 -4.84
C TRP A 389 -3.02 -7.53 -3.41
N GLN A 390 -1.73 -7.67 -3.22
CA GLN A 390 -1.12 -8.07 -1.96
C GLN A 390 0.04 -7.14 -1.63
N THR A 391 0.47 -7.14 -0.36
CA THR A 391 1.71 -6.46 0.04
C THR A 391 2.89 -6.95 -0.78
N GLU A 392 2.93 -8.23 -1.07
CA GLU A 392 3.95 -8.91 -1.86
C GLU A 392 4.00 -8.41 -3.31
N THR A 393 2.89 -8.11 -3.92
CA THR A 393 2.87 -7.64 -5.32
C THR A 393 3.09 -6.14 -5.47
N GLY A 394 2.69 -5.34 -4.47
CA GLY A 394 2.94 -3.90 -4.42
C GLY A 394 2.07 -3.05 -5.35
N TRP A 395 1.33 -3.66 -6.27
CA TRP A 395 0.38 -3.04 -7.18
C TRP A 395 -0.66 -4.05 -7.66
N PRO A 396 -1.79 -3.62 -8.29
CA PRO A 396 -2.93 -4.48 -8.58
C PRO A 396 -2.61 -5.68 -9.48
N ILE A 397 -2.91 -6.88 -8.99
CA ILE A 397 -2.89 -8.14 -9.75
C ILE A 397 -4.08 -8.17 -10.71
N CYS A 398 -5.26 -7.79 -10.22
CA CYS A 398 -6.49 -7.69 -11.00
C CYS A 398 -7.15 -6.33 -10.76
N SER A 399 -7.66 -5.74 -11.82
CA SER A 399 -8.40 -4.48 -11.79
C SER A 399 -9.18 -4.26 -13.09
N ASN A 400 -10.13 -3.34 -13.08
CA ASN A 400 -10.66 -2.77 -14.31
C ASN A 400 -9.62 -1.77 -14.87
N PRO A 401 -9.12 -1.95 -16.10
CA PRO A 401 -8.04 -1.12 -16.63
C PRO A 401 -8.55 0.22 -17.17
N MET A 402 -8.94 1.12 -16.26
CA MET A 402 -9.62 2.39 -16.56
C MET A 402 -8.85 3.30 -17.50
N GLY A 403 -7.52 3.20 -17.53
CA GLY A 403 -6.67 3.99 -18.42
C GLY A 403 -6.38 3.36 -19.77
N LEU A 404 -6.75 2.09 -19.99
CA LEU A 404 -6.60 1.39 -21.28
C LEU A 404 -7.96 1.25 -21.97
N GLU A 405 -8.82 0.44 -21.37
CA GLU A 405 -10.13 0.08 -21.93
C GLU A 405 -11.08 -0.24 -20.76
N PRO A 406 -11.87 0.75 -20.29
CA PRO A 406 -12.82 0.51 -19.20
C PRO A 406 -13.81 -0.60 -19.56
N MET A 407 -14.00 -1.53 -18.65
CA MET A 407 -14.88 -2.68 -18.81
C MET A 407 -16.09 -2.59 -17.90
N GLN A 408 -17.13 -3.35 -18.21
CA GLN A 408 -18.28 -3.49 -17.32
C GLN A 408 -17.82 -4.10 -15.98
N THR A 409 -18.17 -3.49 -14.87
CA THR A 409 -17.91 -4.05 -13.55
C THR A 409 -18.87 -5.19 -13.22
N LYS A 410 -18.37 -6.25 -12.58
CA LYS A 410 -19.18 -7.36 -12.05
C LYS A 410 -19.08 -7.33 -10.52
N PRO A 411 -20.18 -7.14 -9.78
CA PRO A 411 -20.14 -7.14 -8.30
C PRO A 411 -19.50 -8.40 -7.73
N GLY A 412 -18.59 -8.22 -6.77
CA GLY A 412 -17.84 -9.31 -6.16
C GLY A 412 -16.66 -9.84 -6.98
N SER A 413 -16.39 -9.27 -8.17
CA SER A 413 -15.22 -9.59 -8.97
C SER A 413 -14.17 -8.49 -8.88
N SER A 414 -12.91 -8.86 -8.75
CA SER A 414 -11.76 -7.96 -8.86
C SER A 414 -11.40 -7.62 -10.30
N SER A 415 -12.34 -7.77 -11.23
CA SER A 415 -12.23 -7.53 -12.66
C SER A 415 -11.25 -8.50 -13.36
N VAL A 416 -10.38 -8.01 -14.22
CA VAL A 416 -9.49 -8.84 -15.05
C VAL A 416 -8.04 -8.73 -14.61
N PRO A 417 -7.17 -9.71 -14.93
CA PRO A 417 -5.74 -9.61 -14.63
C PRO A 417 -5.11 -8.35 -15.24
N THR A 418 -4.38 -7.60 -14.45
CA THR A 418 -3.64 -6.43 -14.95
C THR A 418 -2.51 -6.88 -15.90
N PRO A 419 -2.22 -6.16 -17.00
CA PRO A 419 -1.10 -6.50 -17.87
C PRO A 419 0.21 -6.70 -17.09
N GLY A 420 0.85 -7.85 -17.30
CA GLY A 420 2.00 -8.34 -16.56
C GLY A 420 1.69 -9.52 -15.63
N PHE A 421 0.48 -9.61 -15.09
CA PHE A 421 0.08 -10.71 -14.21
C PHE A 421 -0.63 -11.83 -14.98
N ASN A 422 0.05 -12.95 -15.17
CA ASN A 422 -0.56 -14.13 -15.80
C ASN A 422 -1.25 -15.01 -14.76
N VAL A 423 -2.46 -14.60 -14.35
CA VAL A 423 -3.25 -15.25 -13.30
C VAL A 423 -3.80 -16.59 -13.78
N LYS A 424 -3.67 -17.61 -12.96
CA LYS A 424 -4.17 -18.97 -13.17
C LYS A 424 -4.95 -19.45 -11.96
N VAL A 425 -5.89 -20.37 -12.20
CA VAL A 425 -6.57 -21.13 -11.16
C VAL A 425 -6.05 -22.55 -11.22
N LEU A 426 -5.45 -23.04 -10.14
CA LEU A 426 -4.80 -24.34 -10.08
C LEU A 426 -5.55 -25.25 -9.14
N LYS A 427 -5.60 -26.56 -9.48
CA LYS A 427 -6.31 -27.59 -8.72
C LYS A 427 -5.46 -28.85 -8.55
N GLY A 428 -5.48 -29.36 -7.33
CA GLY A 428 -4.76 -30.60 -6.99
C GLY A 428 -3.24 -30.46 -6.96
N PRO A 429 -2.54 -31.53 -6.55
CA PRO A 429 -1.09 -31.53 -6.40
C PRO A 429 -0.33 -31.41 -7.73
N GLU A 430 -0.97 -31.73 -8.85
CA GLU A 430 -0.39 -31.63 -10.21
C GLU A 430 -0.59 -30.24 -10.82
N ALA A 431 -1.10 -29.26 -10.05
CA ALA A 431 -1.33 -27.88 -10.50
C ALA A 431 -2.15 -27.80 -11.82
N SER A 432 -3.18 -28.65 -11.97
CA SER A 432 -4.02 -28.66 -13.16
C SER A 432 -4.76 -27.32 -13.29
N GLN A 433 -4.58 -26.63 -14.42
CA GLN A 433 -5.27 -25.37 -14.68
C GLN A 433 -6.75 -25.62 -14.97
N VAL A 434 -7.64 -24.88 -14.28
CA VAL A 434 -9.10 -24.94 -14.44
C VAL A 434 -9.68 -23.57 -14.79
N THR A 435 -10.85 -23.56 -15.45
CA THR A 435 -11.63 -22.34 -15.76
C THR A 435 -13.06 -22.56 -15.35
N GLY A 436 -13.68 -21.57 -14.71
CA GLY A 436 -15.06 -21.68 -14.20
C GLY A 436 -15.21 -22.51 -12.93
N GLU A 437 -14.12 -23.07 -12.41
CA GLU A 437 -14.10 -23.83 -11.17
C GLU A 437 -13.22 -23.13 -10.11
N LYS A 438 -13.57 -23.33 -8.83
CA LYS A 438 -12.78 -22.82 -7.70
C LYS A 438 -11.48 -23.60 -7.55
N GLY A 439 -10.38 -22.90 -7.28
CA GLY A 439 -9.06 -23.45 -7.01
C GLY A 439 -8.11 -22.41 -6.40
N ALA A 440 -6.86 -22.79 -6.19
CA ALA A 440 -5.82 -21.88 -5.74
C ALA A 440 -5.51 -20.85 -6.83
N ILE A 441 -5.51 -19.58 -6.47
CA ILE A 441 -5.08 -18.51 -7.39
C ILE A 441 -3.56 -18.44 -7.36
N ALA A 442 -2.96 -18.56 -8.53
CA ALA A 442 -1.51 -18.50 -8.71
C ALA A 442 -1.15 -17.57 -9.88
N ILE A 443 0.07 -17.06 -9.89
CA ILE A 443 0.57 -16.20 -10.95
C ILE A 443 1.74 -16.91 -11.62
N GLN A 444 1.63 -17.14 -12.93
CA GLN A 444 2.70 -17.78 -13.70
C GLN A 444 3.95 -16.87 -13.72
N LEU A 445 5.11 -17.44 -13.44
CA LEU A 445 6.38 -16.72 -13.43
C LEU A 445 6.87 -16.37 -14.86
N PRO A 446 7.60 -15.24 -15.02
CA PRO A 446 8.04 -14.32 -13.99
C PRO A 446 6.90 -13.45 -13.44
N LEU A 447 6.95 -13.09 -12.16
CA LEU A 447 6.15 -11.97 -11.66
C LEU A 447 6.55 -10.70 -12.41
N PRO A 448 5.62 -9.76 -12.68
CA PRO A 448 5.98 -8.48 -13.29
C PRO A 448 6.86 -7.64 -12.36
N PRO A 449 7.52 -6.57 -12.88
CA PRO A 449 8.30 -5.67 -12.03
C PRO A 449 7.43 -5.04 -10.94
N GLY A 450 8.04 -4.58 -9.86
CA GLY A 450 7.36 -3.98 -8.71
C GLY A 450 6.80 -4.99 -7.70
N CYS A 451 6.90 -6.29 -7.94
CA CYS A 451 6.63 -7.33 -6.95
C CYS A 451 7.81 -7.50 -5.99
N LEU A 452 7.59 -8.24 -4.89
CA LEU A 452 8.67 -8.57 -3.94
C LEU A 452 9.82 -9.28 -4.66
N THR A 453 11.04 -8.96 -4.25
CA THR A 453 12.24 -9.62 -4.77
C THR A 453 12.71 -10.74 -3.85
N THR A 454 12.42 -10.62 -2.56
CA THR A 454 12.76 -11.60 -1.52
C THR A 454 12.09 -11.22 -0.19
N ILE A 455 12.29 -12.06 0.84
CA ILE A 455 12.08 -11.72 2.24
C ILE A 455 13.42 -11.29 2.84
N TRP A 456 13.43 -10.20 3.58
CA TRP A 456 14.64 -9.63 4.18
C TRP A 456 15.38 -10.65 5.06
N GLN A 457 16.66 -10.87 4.77
CA GLN A 457 17.54 -11.82 5.45
C GLN A 457 17.05 -13.29 5.50
N ASP A 458 15.98 -13.65 4.75
CA ASP A 458 15.38 -14.98 4.79
C ASP A 458 14.84 -15.38 3.40
N HIS A 459 15.75 -15.56 2.44
CA HIS A 459 15.39 -15.95 1.08
C HIS A 459 14.74 -17.33 1.02
N GLN A 460 15.13 -18.24 1.92
CA GLN A 460 14.49 -19.56 2.00
C GLN A 460 12.98 -19.47 2.33
N ARG A 461 12.61 -18.51 3.19
CA ARG A 461 11.20 -18.26 3.52
C ARG A 461 10.42 -17.69 2.34
N PHE A 462 11.09 -16.96 1.44
CA PHE A 462 10.49 -16.54 0.17
C PHE A 462 10.17 -17.74 -0.71
N ASP A 463 11.13 -18.66 -0.90
CA ASP A 463 10.92 -19.88 -1.69
C ASP A 463 9.83 -20.75 -1.12
N ASP A 464 9.93 -21.08 0.18
CA ASP A 464 8.99 -21.99 0.85
C ASP A 464 7.58 -21.42 0.90
N GLY A 465 7.45 -20.11 1.07
CA GLY A 465 6.15 -19.45 1.23
C GLY A 465 5.42 -19.12 -0.07
N TYR A 466 6.15 -19.00 -1.19
CA TYR A 466 5.53 -18.45 -2.41
C TYR A 466 5.83 -19.22 -3.70
N LEU A 467 6.93 -19.99 -3.78
CA LEU A 467 7.37 -20.61 -5.04
C LEU A 467 7.36 -22.14 -5.06
N ARG A 468 7.28 -22.77 -3.88
CA ARG A 468 7.42 -24.23 -3.75
C ARG A 468 6.12 -24.99 -3.97
N GLU A 469 4.97 -24.37 -3.66
CA GLU A 469 3.68 -25.07 -3.70
C GLU A 469 3.31 -25.52 -5.13
N PHE A 470 3.57 -24.66 -6.13
CA PHE A 470 3.30 -24.93 -7.53
C PHE A 470 4.53 -24.55 -8.37
N GLU A 471 5.21 -25.54 -8.97
CA GLU A 471 6.39 -25.29 -9.79
C GLU A 471 6.08 -24.37 -10.99
N GLY A 472 6.85 -23.30 -11.13
CA GLY A 472 6.68 -22.30 -12.19
C GLY A 472 5.62 -21.22 -11.89
N TYR A 473 5.06 -21.22 -10.68
CA TYR A 473 4.06 -20.24 -10.26
C TYR A 473 4.42 -19.60 -8.93
N TYR A 474 3.94 -18.39 -8.75
CA TYR A 474 3.84 -17.72 -7.45
C TYR A 474 2.50 -18.07 -6.82
N SER A 475 2.53 -18.63 -5.62
CA SER A 475 1.34 -18.96 -4.83
C SER A 475 0.88 -17.72 -4.07
N THR A 476 -0.35 -17.26 -4.36
CA THR A 476 -0.90 -16.07 -3.70
C THR A 476 -1.42 -16.35 -2.29
N GLY A 477 -1.71 -17.61 -1.99
CA GLY A 477 -2.41 -18.02 -0.78
C GLY A 477 -3.90 -17.65 -0.79
N ASP A 478 -4.44 -17.22 -1.93
CA ASP A 478 -5.85 -16.93 -2.11
C ASP A 478 -6.54 -18.03 -2.94
N ASN A 479 -7.84 -18.22 -2.71
CA ASN A 479 -8.71 -19.13 -3.43
C ASN A 479 -9.74 -18.35 -4.23
N GLY A 480 -10.11 -18.86 -5.40
CA GLY A 480 -11.07 -18.16 -6.27
C GLY A 480 -11.32 -18.90 -7.57
N TYR A 481 -11.91 -18.20 -8.52
CA TYR A 481 -12.15 -18.72 -9.88
C TYR A 481 -12.08 -17.60 -10.93
N VAL A 482 -11.92 -18.00 -12.18
CA VAL A 482 -12.01 -17.10 -13.34
C VAL A 482 -13.25 -17.53 -14.13
N ASP A 483 -14.15 -16.59 -14.42
CA ASP A 483 -15.35 -16.88 -15.21
C ASP A 483 -15.05 -16.98 -16.71
N GLN A 484 -16.09 -17.24 -17.50
CA GLN A 484 -15.97 -17.42 -18.96
C GLN A 484 -15.56 -16.14 -19.71
N ASP A 485 -15.79 -14.96 -19.11
CA ASP A 485 -15.44 -13.66 -19.66
C ASP A 485 -14.03 -13.20 -19.18
N GLY A 486 -13.35 -14.01 -18.37
CA GLY A 486 -12.01 -13.73 -17.86
C GLY A 486 -11.98 -12.90 -16.58
N TYR A 487 -13.12 -12.69 -15.94
CA TYR A 487 -13.20 -11.98 -14.66
C TYR A 487 -12.78 -12.88 -13.51
N VAL A 488 -11.96 -12.33 -12.61
CA VAL A 488 -11.39 -13.01 -11.45
C VAL A 488 -12.24 -12.73 -10.22
N PHE A 489 -12.62 -13.79 -9.52
CA PHE A 489 -13.37 -13.73 -8.27
C PHE A 489 -12.51 -14.31 -7.15
N ILE A 490 -12.09 -13.48 -6.21
CA ILE A 490 -11.35 -13.90 -5.01
C ILE A 490 -12.36 -14.26 -3.92
N MET A 491 -12.29 -15.49 -3.44
CA MET A 491 -13.25 -16.02 -2.47
C MET A 491 -12.74 -16.01 -1.02
N GLY A 492 -11.44 -15.79 -0.82
CA GLY A 492 -10.78 -15.72 0.48
C GLY A 492 -9.42 -16.38 0.47
N ARG A 493 -8.79 -16.43 1.63
CA ARG A 493 -7.50 -17.07 1.84
C ARG A 493 -7.62 -18.60 1.85
N THR A 494 -6.59 -19.29 1.37
CA THR A 494 -6.54 -20.76 1.44
C THR A 494 -6.33 -21.28 2.86
N ASP A 495 -5.77 -20.44 3.75
CA ASP A 495 -5.53 -20.69 5.16
C ASP A 495 -6.71 -20.28 6.07
N ASP A 496 -7.64 -19.43 5.60
CA ASP A 496 -8.86 -19.03 6.31
C ASP A 496 -10.00 -20.04 6.12
N VAL A 497 -9.69 -21.31 6.35
CA VAL A 497 -10.64 -22.41 6.24
C VAL A 497 -10.80 -23.09 7.59
N ILE A 498 -12.06 -23.19 8.04
CA ILE A 498 -12.41 -23.89 9.27
C ILE A 498 -12.69 -25.35 8.92
N ASN A 499 -12.01 -26.29 9.60
CA ASN A 499 -12.21 -27.72 9.43
C ASN A 499 -13.13 -28.27 10.51
N VAL A 500 -14.43 -28.36 10.23
CA VAL A 500 -15.44 -28.88 11.16
C VAL A 500 -15.77 -30.31 10.79
N ALA A 501 -15.35 -31.28 11.59
CA ALA A 501 -15.65 -32.71 11.39
C ALA A 501 -15.33 -33.20 9.96
N GLY A 502 -14.23 -32.73 9.36
CA GLY A 502 -13.83 -33.07 7.99
C GLY A 502 -14.43 -32.21 6.89
N HIS A 503 -15.34 -31.29 7.20
CA HIS A 503 -15.87 -30.31 6.27
C HIS A 503 -15.01 -29.03 6.30
N ARG A 504 -14.58 -28.58 5.13
CA ARG A 504 -13.84 -27.33 4.96
C ARG A 504 -14.81 -26.20 4.68
N LEU A 505 -14.93 -25.26 5.63
CA LEU A 505 -15.82 -24.10 5.55
C LEU A 505 -14.96 -22.84 5.34
N SER A 506 -15.26 -22.07 4.30
CA SER A 506 -14.62 -20.77 4.06
C SER A 506 -15.22 -19.73 5.01
N THR A 507 -14.38 -19.04 5.77
CA THR A 507 -14.81 -17.92 6.63
C THR A 507 -15.44 -16.81 5.81
N GLY A 508 -14.83 -16.44 4.68
CA GLY A 508 -15.34 -15.40 3.80
C GLY A 508 -16.70 -15.71 3.15
N GLU A 509 -16.98 -17.00 2.80
CA GLU A 509 -18.30 -17.38 2.29
C GLU A 509 -19.37 -17.29 3.38
N MET A 510 -19.03 -17.63 4.63
CA MET A 510 -19.93 -17.48 5.77
C MET A 510 -20.19 -16.02 6.10
N GLU A 511 -19.17 -15.19 6.08
CA GLU A 511 -19.26 -13.74 6.28
C GLU A 511 -20.12 -13.07 5.21
N GLU A 512 -20.00 -13.48 3.94
CA GLU A 512 -20.82 -12.96 2.85
C GLU A 512 -22.32 -13.23 3.06
N VAL A 513 -22.66 -14.48 3.46
CA VAL A 513 -24.05 -14.85 3.74
C VAL A 513 -24.60 -14.03 4.91
N LEU A 514 -23.80 -13.82 5.94
CA LEU A 514 -24.19 -13.05 7.12
C LEU A 514 -24.34 -11.54 6.78
N ALA A 515 -23.39 -10.98 6.03
CA ALA A 515 -23.41 -9.57 5.62
C ALA A 515 -24.60 -9.21 4.70
N ALA A 516 -25.21 -10.21 4.06
CA ALA A 516 -26.44 -10.02 3.27
C ALA A 516 -27.69 -9.77 4.15
N HIS A 517 -27.62 -10.04 5.45
CA HIS A 517 -28.75 -9.83 6.35
C HIS A 517 -28.87 -8.35 6.75
N PRO A 518 -30.06 -7.73 6.65
CA PRO A 518 -30.23 -6.28 6.86
C PRO A 518 -29.91 -5.80 8.29
N ASP A 519 -30.01 -6.70 9.28
CA ASP A 519 -29.74 -6.39 10.68
C ASP A 519 -28.27 -6.65 11.08
N ILE A 520 -27.40 -7.02 10.13
CA ILE A 520 -25.97 -7.23 10.37
C ILE A 520 -25.19 -6.09 9.72
N ALA A 521 -24.53 -5.30 10.54
CA ALA A 521 -23.67 -4.20 10.06
C ALA A 521 -22.29 -4.70 9.66
N GLU A 522 -21.74 -5.63 10.45
CA GLU A 522 -20.42 -6.23 10.27
C GLU A 522 -20.39 -7.61 10.95
N CYS A 523 -19.64 -8.53 10.38
CA CYS A 523 -19.44 -9.85 10.99
C CYS A 523 -18.01 -10.33 10.75
N SER A 524 -17.56 -11.24 11.61
CA SER A 524 -16.30 -11.96 11.45
C SER A 524 -16.50 -13.41 11.86
N VAL A 525 -15.91 -14.31 11.08
CA VAL A 525 -15.97 -15.77 11.31
C VAL A 525 -14.58 -16.30 11.53
N ILE A 526 -14.36 -16.95 12.67
CA ILE A 526 -13.07 -17.57 13.02
C ILE A 526 -13.23 -19.04 13.39
N GLY A 527 -12.20 -19.83 13.15
CA GLY A 527 -12.09 -21.20 13.62
C GLY A 527 -11.56 -21.26 15.05
N ILE A 528 -12.27 -21.95 15.94
CA ILE A 528 -11.78 -22.26 17.29
C ILE A 528 -11.53 -23.77 17.40
N ASN A 529 -10.49 -24.17 18.12
CA ASN A 529 -10.17 -25.58 18.30
C ASN A 529 -11.25 -26.28 19.14
N ASP A 530 -11.67 -27.45 18.67
CA ASP A 530 -12.61 -28.36 19.36
C ASP A 530 -12.05 -29.77 19.40
N ALA A 531 -12.07 -30.40 20.58
CA ALA A 531 -11.46 -31.71 20.79
C ALA A 531 -12.16 -32.85 20.04
N LEU A 532 -13.45 -32.68 19.67
CA LEU A 532 -14.25 -33.70 19.01
C LEU A 532 -14.34 -33.50 17.50
N LYS A 533 -14.49 -32.24 17.07
CA LYS A 533 -14.77 -31.87 15.68
C LYS A 533 -13.55 -31.28 14.96
N GLY A 534 -12.41 -31.17 15.64
CA GLY A 534 -11.21 -30.49 15.15
C GLY A 534 -11.32 -28.97 15.31
N GLN A 535 -12.29 -28.37 14.65
CA GLN A 535 -12.62 -26.95 14.80
C GLN A 535 -14.13 -26.73 14.84
N LEU A 536 -14.54 -25.59 15.40
CA LEU A 536 -15.88 -25.03 15.31
C LEU A 536 -15.79 -23.61 14.77
N SER A 537 -16.82 -23.15 14.07
CA SER A 537 -16.93 -21.74 13.68
C SER A 537 -17.45 -20.91 14.84
N LEU A 538 -16.75 -19.83 15.16
CA LEU A 538 -17.22 -18.77 16.03
C LEU A 538 -17.56 -17.56 15.15
N ILE A 539 -18.77 -17.02 15.32
CA ILE A 539 -19.26 -15.88 14.54
C ILE A 539 -19.43 -14.69 15.48
N HIS A 540 -18.75 -13.61 15.19
CA HIS A 540 -18.98 -12.31 15.81
C HIS A 540 -19.85 -11.46 14.88
N ILE A 541 -20.92 -10.87 15.41
CA ILE A 541 -21.85 -10.02 14.66
C ILE A 541 -21.95 -8.68 15.38
N SER A 542 -21.79 -7.60 14.63
CA SER A 542 -22.09 -6.24 15.07
C SER A 542 -23.46 -5.84 14.54
N GLU A 543 -24.40 -5.54 15.44
CA GLU A 543 -25.71 -5.00 15.08
C GLU A 543 -25.61 -3.54 14.64
N PRO A 544 -26.49 -3.06 13.73
CA PRO A 544 -26.64 -1.64 13.49
C PRO A 544 -27.12 -0.98 14.78
N THR A 545 -26.38 0.01 15.27
CA THR A 545 -26.78 0.78 16.47
C THR A 545 -28.13 1.45 16.19
N ARG A 546 -29.20 1.04 16.89
CA ARG A 546 -30.46 1.77 16.85
C ARG A 546 -30.28 3.09 17.58
N LEU A 547 -30.78 4.17 16.97
CA LEU A 547 -30.72 5.53 17.53
C LEU A 547 -31.49 5.67 18.87
N ASP A 548 -32.27 4.66 19.27
CA ASP A 548 -33.11 4.67 20.46
C ASP A 548 -32.36 4.15 21.72
N ASP A 549 -31.10 3.71 21.58
CA ASP A 549 -30.29 3.11 22.68
C ASP A 549 -29.12 4.03 23.15
N ILE A 550 -29.15 5.34 22.81
CA ILE A 550 -28.17 6.34 23.27
C ILE A 550 -28.82 7.38 24.16
#